data_4f88a1e1cf681f0e8b85676c0acf9248
#
_entry.id   4f88a1e1cf681f0e8b85676c0acf9248
#
_cell.length_a   1.000
_cell.length_b   1.000
_cell.length_c   1.000
_cell.angle_alpha   90.00
_cell.angle_beta   90.00
_cell.angle_gamma   90.00
#
_symmetry.space_group_name_H-M   'P 1'
#
loop_
_entity.id
_entity.type
_entity.pdbx_description
1 polymer ?
#
loop_
_entity_poly.entity_id
_entity_poly.type
_entity_poly.pdbx_seq_one_letter_code
_entity_poly.pdbx_strand_id
1 'polypeptide(L)'
;MNIDYILRVNSIDIYYTNETNGGGDHFLPEYAEVIKKWYGKVDSVLEWCAGPGFIGYGLLGAGLCNSIAFNEIFEPAIEMCRKTASNNNLDVQVYTQENLDEVTEQFDLVVGNPPHWSKQEYAEQALQHFSPSSQLDDRLKQVLIDEDWKIHKSFFSNMKRMLKHNGKILLQENATGSNPEMWSQILQGTGLKVYSHADSVAYKSLNIYYLEVGHD
;
A
#
# COMPACT_ATOMS: atom_id res chain seq x y z
N MET A 1 -1.38 20.30 18.53
CA MET A 1 -1.13 18.92 19.03
C MET A 1 -1.81 17.97 18.09
N ASN A 2 -1.06 17.12 17.42
CA ASN A 2 -1.67 16.03 16.66
C ASN A 2 -2.33 15.07 17.66
N ILE A 3 -3.59 14.75 17.42
CA ILE A 3 -4.33 13.80 18.25
C ILE A 3 -4.05 12.41 17.68
N ASP A 4 -3.57 11.49 18.55
CA ASP A 4 -3.43 10.10 18.15
C ASP A 4 -4.79 9.41 18.16
N TYR A 5 -5.05 8.66 17.10
CA TYR A 5 -6.18 7.75 16.98
C TYR A 5 -5.71 6.31 17.08
N ILE A 6 -6.62 5.41 17.39
CA ILE A 6 -6.35 3.97 17.46
C ILE A 6 -7.42 3.24 16.65
N LEU A 7 -6.95 2.45 15.68
CA LEU A 7 -7.77 1.44 15.01
C LEU A 7 -7.42 0.07 15.58
N ARG A 8 -8.39 -0.58 16.21
CA ARG A 8 -8.18 -1.93 16.75
C ARG A 8 -8.57 -3.00 15.72
N VAL A 9 -7.60 -3.87 15.41
CA VAL A 9 -7.82 -5.07 14.59
C VAL A 9 -7.46 -6.30 15.42
N ASN A 10 -8.47 -6.98 15.95
CA ASN A 10 -8.33 -8.08 16.90
C ASN A 10 -7.47 -7.67 18.12
N SER A 11 -6.25 -8.22 18.23
CA SER A 11 -5.32 -7.95 19.34
C SER A 11 -4.34 -6.81 19.07
N ILE A 12 -4.37 -6.19 17.89
CA ILE A 12 -3.44 -5.13 17.51
C ILE A 12 -4.12 -3.78 17.54
N ASP A 13 -3.54 -2.84 18.26
CA ASP A 13 -3.90 -1.42 18.28
C ASP A 13 -2.99 -0.65 17.32
N ILE A 14 -3.56 -0.21 16.18
CA ILE A 14 -2.84 0.56 15.15
C ILE A 14 -2.96 2.05 15.48
N TYR A 15 -1.83 2.71 15.74
CA TYR A 15 -1.77 4.13 16.06
C TYR A 15 -1.61 4.95 14.78
N TYR A 16 -2.36 6.05 14.68
CA TYR A 16 -2.28 6.98 13.55
C TYR A 16 -2.74 8.38 13.95
N THR A 17 -2.51 9.36 13.08
CA THR A 17 -3.00 10.74 13.20
C THR A 17 -3.79 11.11 11.95
N ASN A 18 -4.50 12.24 11.97
CA ASN A 18 -5.16 12.75 10.74
C ASN A 18 -4.14 13.02 9.63
N GLU A 19 -2.91 13.38 9.97
CA GLU A 19 -1.84 13.63 9.02
C GLU A 19 -1.35 12.35 8.34
N THR A 20 -1.34 11.23 9.06
CA THR A 20 -0.85 9.94 8.56
C THR A 20 -1.94 9.04 8.01
N ASN A 21 -3.22 9.42 8.15
CA ASN A 21 -4.34 8.65 7.61
C ASN A 21 -4.56 8.97 6.12
N GLY A 22 -4.05 8.10 5.25
CA GLY A 22 -4.30 8.11 3.81
C GLY A 22 -5.57 7.36 3.39
N GLY A 23 -6.52 7.12 4.31
CA GLY A 23 -7.73 6.34 4.05
C GLY A 23 -7.59 4.84 4.36
N GLY A 24 -6.41 4.39 4.80
CA GLY A 24 -6.14 2.97 5.07
C GLY A 24 -7.02 2.36 6.16
N ASP A 25 -7.49 3.16 7.11
CA ASP A 25 -8.47 2.75 8.11
C ASP A 25 -9.80 2.30 7.50
N HIS A 26 -10.20 2.89 6.38
CA HIS A 26 -11.40 2.50 5.64
C HIS A 26 -11.17 1.32 4.70
N PHE A 27 -10.02 1.29 3.99
CA PHE A 27 -9.76 0.29 2.96
C PHE A 27 -9.32 -1.07 3.50
N LEU A 28 -8.75 -1.11 4.70
CA LEU A 28 -8.21 -2.33 5.32
C LEU A 28 -9.18 -3.52 5.32
N PRO A 29 -10.49 -3.39 5.68
CA PRO A 29 -11.37 -4.55 5.74
C PRO A 29 -11.49 -5.29 4.42
N GLU A 30 -11.70 -4.57 3.32
CA GLU A 30 -11.80 -5.19 1.99
C GLU A 30 -10.45 -5.73 1.51
N TYR A 31 -9.35 -5.01 1.79
CA TYR A 31 -8.01 -5.47 1.45
C TYR A 31 -7.71 -6.83 2.10
N ALA A 32 -8.02 -6.97 3.39
CA ALA A 32 -7.86 -8.22 4.11
C ALA A 32 -8.73 -9.36 3.52
N GLU A 33 -9.98 -9.07 3.12
CA GLU A 33 -10.85 -10.06 2.49
C GLU A 33 -10.33 -10.47 1.10
N VAL A 34 -9.80 -9.55 0.30
CA VAL A 34 -9.18 -9.86 -1.00
C VAL A 34 -7.97 -10.78 -0.79
N ILE A 35 -7.08 -10.45 0.15
CA ILE A 35 -5.91 -11.29 0.44
C ILE A 35 -6.33 -12.66 0.92
N LYS A 36 -7.27 -12.75 1.85
CA LYS A 36 -7.80 -14.02 2.35
C LYS A 36 -8.37 -14.90 1.23
N LYS A 37 -9.08 -14.28 0.30
CA LYS A 37 -9.72 -14.98 -0.83
C LYS A 37 -8.70 -15.46 -1.88
N TRP A 38 -7.67 -14.65 -2.19
CA TRP A 38 -6.74 -14.94 -3.29
C TRP A 38 -5.54 -15.77 -2.85
N TYR A 39 -5.06 -15.56 -1.63
CA TYR A 39 -3.80 -16.16 -1.14
C TYR A 39 -4.02 -17.01 0.12
N GLY A 40 -5.09 -16.79 0.88
CA GLY A 40 -5.24 -17.37 2.20
C GLY A 40 -4.24 -16.75 3.19
N LYS A 41 -3.65 -17.59 4.05
CA LYS A 41 -2.58 -17.16 4.96
C LYS A 41 -1.24 -17.28 4.25
N VAL A 42 -0.42 -16.22 4.31
CA VAL A 42 0.96 -16.17 3.82
C VAL A 42 1.95 -16.13 4.99
N ASP A 43 3.24 -16.35 4.73
CA ASP A 43 4.23 -16.33 5.80
C ASP A 43 4.77 -14.92 6.04
N SER A 44 5.25 -14.25 5.00
CA SER A 44 5.90 -12.94 5.09
C SER A 44 5.28 -11.93 4.14
N VAL A 45 5.05 -10.72 4.65
CA VAL A 45 4.46 -9.59 3.91
C VAL A 45 5.39 -8.37 4.00
N LEU A 46 5.51 -7.62 2.91
CA LEU A 46 6.02 -6.26 2.90
C LEU A 46 4.85 -5.32 2.55
N GLU A 47 4.59 -4.31 3.36
CA GLU A 47 3.71 -3.21 3.00
C GLU A 47 4.53 -2.05 2.43
N TRP A 48 4.30 -1.72 1.17
CA TRP A 48 4.91 -0.60 0.47
C TRP A 48 4.00 0.63 0.50
N CYS A 49 4.58 1.83 0.65
CA CYS A 49 3.83 3.07 0.93
C CYS A 49 2.92 2.89 2.14
N ALA A 50 3.52 2.38 3.23
CA ALA A 50 2.78 1.79 4.34
C ALA A 50 1.96 2.79 5.15
N GLY A 51 2.28 4.09 5.10
CA GLY A 51 1.69 5.02 6.03
C GLY A 51 1.94 4.56 7.48
N PRO A 52 0.94 4.55 8.35
CA PRO A 52 1.09 4.04 9.72
C PRO A 52 1.02 2.50 9.80
N GLY A 53 0.99 1.78 8.66
CA GLY A 53 0.98 0.31 8.60
C GLY A 53 -0.41 -0.32 8.69
N PHE A 54 -1.45 0.34 8.19
CA PHE A 54 -2.83 -0.17 8.30
C PHE A 54 -3.00 -1.56 7.71
N ILE A 55 -2.52 -1.78 6.48
CA ILE A 55 -2.72 -3.07 5.78
C ILE A 55 -1.93 -4.15 6.51
N GLY A 56 -0.63 -3.95 6.72
CA GLY A 56 0.25 -4.95 7.31
C GLY A 56 -0.14 -5.33 8.73
N TYR A 57 -0.32 -4.36 9.62
CA TYR A 57 -0.77 -4.65 10.98
C TYR A 57 -2.19 -5.26 11.00
N GLY A 58 -3.05 -4.82 10.08
CA GLY A 58 -4.37 -5.41 9.92
C GLY A 58 -4.31 -6.88 9.51
N LEU A 59 -3.43 -7.23 8.56
CA LEU A 59 -3.21 -8.62 8.14
C LEU A 59 -2.63 -9.48 9.27
N LEU A 60 -1.66 -8.93 10.01
CA LEU A 60 -1.08 -9.61 11.17
C LEU A 60 -2.15 -9.85 12.25
N GLY A 61 -2.93 -8.82 12.59
CA GLY A 61 -4.03 -8.91 13.55
C GLY A 61 -5.13 -9.86 13.12
N ALA A 62 -5.41 -9.98 11.82
CA ALA A 62 -6.35 -10.94 11.26
C ALA A 62 -5.77 -12.37 11.16
N GLY A 63 -4.48 -12.59 11.48
CA GLY A 63 -3.82 -13.88 11.37
C GLY A 63 -3.58 -14.34 9.93
N LEU A 64 -3.57 -13.39 8.97
CA LEU A 64 -3.36 -13.65 7.55
C LEU A 64 -1.88 -13.66 7.15
N CYS A 65 -0.97 -13.21 8.02
CA CYS A 65 0.45 -13.39 7.87
C CYS A 65 1.12 -13.77 9.19
N ASN A 66 2.37 -14.25 9.13
CA ASN A 66 3.18 -14.56 10.32
C ASN A 66 4.17 -13.43 10.63
N SER A 67 4.66 -12.73 9.61
CA SER A 67 5.60 -11.62 9.73
C SER A 67 5.26 -10.50 8.76
N ILE A 68 5.62 -9.26 9.16
CA ILE A 68 5.40 -8.06 8.38
C ILE A 68 6.63 -7.16 8.43
N ALA A 69 6.97 -6.57 7.29
CA ALA A 69 7.88 -5.45 7.16
C ALA A 69 7.17 -4.28 6.48
N PHE A 70 7.66 -3.09 6.70
CA PHE A 70 7.09 -1.86 6.17
C PHE A 70 8.12 -1.07 5.38
N ASN A 71 7.69 -0.41 4.32
CA ASN A 71 8.47 0.64 3.66
C ASN A 71 7.65 1.92 3.60
N GLU A 72 8.19 2.96 4.23
CA GLU A 72 7.59 4.28 4.33
C GLU A 72 8.69 5.34 4.43
N ILE A 73 8.50 6.49 3.77
CA ILE A 73 9.48 7.59 3.74
C ILE A 73 9.01 8.83 4.51
N PHE A 74 7.72 8.94 4.78
CA PHE A 74 7.14 10.06 5.53
C PHE A 74 7.35 9.87 7.03
N GLU A 75 8.25 10.66 7.63
CA GLU A 75 8.68 10.48 9.03
C GLU A 75 7.52 10.41 10.03
N PRO A 76 6.46 11.25 9.98
CA PRO A 76 5.33 11.10 10.89
C PRO A 76 4.62 9.74 10.80
N ALA A 77 4.54 9.15 9.61
CA ALA A 77 3.96 7.82 9.41
C ALA A 77 4.88 6.72 9.93
N ILE A 78 6.20 6.85 9.71
CA ILE A 78 7.23 5.96 10.27
C ILE A 78 7.15 5.94 11.80
N GLU A 79 7.00 7.11 12.45
CA GLU A 79 6.82 7.21 13.89
C GLU A 79 5.57 6.46 14.37
N MET A 80 4.43 6.60 13.68
CA MET A 80 3.20 5.89 14.01
C MET A 80 3.34 4.38 13.82
N CYS A 81 4.00 3.96 12.74
CA CYS A 81 4.30 2.55 12.49
C CYS A 81 5.14 1.95 13.63
N ARG A 82 6.24 2.60 14.02
CA ARG A 82 7.09 2.18 15.14
C ARG A 82 6.36 2.21 16.49
N LYS A 83 5.50 3.20 16.71
CA LYS A 83 4.66 3.30 17.89
C LYS A 83 3.70 2.11 17.99
N THR A 84 3.07 1.74 16.88
CA THR A 84 2.22 0.55 16.79
C THR A 84 3.00 -0.70 17.16
N ALA A 85 4.18 -0.91 16.58
CA ALA A 85 5.04 -2.05 16.91
C ALA A 85 5.37 -2.12 18.40
N SER A 86 5.85 -1.02 18.96
CA SER A 86 6.27 -0.93 20.37
C SER A 86 5.11 -1.22 21.34
N ASN A 87 3.95 -0.62 21.11
CA ASN A 87 2.80 -0.77 22.03
C ASN A 87 2.15 -2.15 21.97
N ASN A 88 2.34 -2.89 20.87
CA ASN A 88 1.83 -4.26 20.71
C ASN A 88 2.92 -5.33 20.93
N ASN A 89 4.14 -4.95 21.34
CA ASN A 89 5.30 -5.83 21.52
C ASN A 89 5.60 -6.67 20.26
N LEU A 90 5.55 -6.02 19.09
CA LEU A 90 5.83 -6.64 17.80
C LEU A 90 7.26 -6.32 17.36
N ASP A 91 7.96 -7.33 16.83
CA ASP A 91 9.24 -7.16 16.15
C ASP A 91 8.98 -7.02 14.65
N VAL A 92 9.20 -5.80 14.13
CA VAL A 92 8.95 -5.46 12.73
C VAL A 92 10.11 -4.65 12.16
N GLN A 93 10.41 -4.88 10.89
CA GLN A 93 11.37 -4.06 10.14
C GLN A 93 10.64 -2.90 9.46
N VAL A 94 11.18 -1.69 9.59
CA VAL A 94 10.69 -0.49 8.90
C VAL A 94 11.82 0.07 8.04
N TYR A 95 11.71 -0.08 6.72
CA TYR A 95 12.61 0.48 5.73
C TYR A 95 12.18 1.91 5.39
N THR A 96 13.12 2.85 5.36
CA THR A 96 12.83 4.28 5.20
C THR A 96 13.38 4.88 3.91
N GLN A 97 13.78 4.04 2.95
CA GLN A 97 14.37 4.47 1.70
C GLN A 97 13.41 4.32 0.53
N GLU A 98 13.42 5.31 -0.36
CA GLU A 98 12.60 5.32 -1.58
C GLU A 98 12.89 4.14 -2.50
N ASN A 99 14.16 3.78 -2.66
CA ASN A 99 14.61 2.84 -3.68
C ASN A 99 14.64 1.37 -3.21
N LEU A 100 14.30 1.10 -1.95
CA LEU A 100 14.28 -0.25 -1.37
C LEU A 100 15.62 -1.03 -1.48
N ASP A 101 16.74 -0.37 -1.77
CA ASP A 101 18.04 -1.03 -2.00
C ASP A 101 18.54 -1.80 -0.78
N GLU A 102 18.20 -1.35 0.43
CA GLU A 102 18.58 -1.99 1.69
C GLU A 102 17.75 -3.24 2.02
N VAL A 103 16.65 -3.48 1.32
CA VAL A 103 15.82 -4.66 1.54
C VAL A 103 16.51 -5.87 0.93
N THR A 104 16.96 -6.79 1.78
CA THR A 104 17.64 -8.04 1.37
C THR A 104 16.75 -9.26 1.49
N GLU A 105 15.65 -9.16 2.23
CA GLU A 105 14.69 -10.24 2.43
C GLU A 105 13.82 -10.45 1.19
N GLN A 106 13.23 -11.64 1.14
CA GLN A 106 12.21 -11.99 0.15
C GLN A 106 10.86 -12.24 0.83
N PHE A 107 9.79 -11.82 0.18
CA PHE A 107 8.43 -11.86 0.70
C PHE A 107 7.54 -12.78 -0.14
N ASP A 108 6.56 -13.41 0.53
CA ASP A 108 5.49 -14.15 -0.14
C ASP A 108 4.49 -13.20 -0.79
N LEU A 109 4.25 -12.07 -0.14
CA LEU A 109 3.31 -11.07 -0.62
C LEU A 109 3.85 -9.67 -0.34
N VAL A 110 3.79 -8.80 -1.36
CA VAL A 110 3.99 -7.36 -1.21
C VAL A 110 2.65 -6.68 -1.42
N VAL A 111 2.26 -5.82 -0.49
CA VAL A 111 0.98 -5.10 -0.54
C VAL A 111 1.22 -3.60 -0.52
N GLY A 112 0.27 -2.81 -0.97
CA GLY A 112 0.38 -1.35 -0.90
C GLY A 112 -0.87 -0.63 -1.39
N ASN A 113 -1.01 0.60 -0.91
CA ASN A 113 -1.97 1.58 -1.39
C ASN A 113 -1.19 2.87 -1.77
N PRO A 114 -0.44 2.82 -2.89
CA PRO A 114 0.45 3.90 -3.31
C PRO A 114 -0.30 5.11 -3.88
N PRO A 115 0.39 6.21 -4.23
CA PRO A 115 -0.20 7.32 -4.96
C PRO A 115 -0.83 6.87 -6.30
N HIS A 116 -2.06 7.31 -6.57
CA HIS A 116 -2.89 6.77 -7.67
C HIS A 116 -2.85 7.58 -8.97
N TRP A 117 -2.24 8.77 -9.00
CA TRP A 117 -2.33 9.66 -10.16
C TRP A 117 -0.96 10.15 -10.59
N SER A 118 -0.69 10.05 -11.90
CA SER A 118 0.59 10.50 -12.49
C SER A 118 0.67 12.00 -12.72
N LYS A 119 -0.43 12.74 -12.53
CA LYS A 119 -0.51 14.18 -12.74
C LYS A 119 -1.43 14.84 -11.74
N GLN A 120 -1.10 16.08 -11.36
CA GLN A 120 -1.88 16.88 -10.41
C GLN A 120 -3.32 17.09 -10.88
N GLU A 121 -3.54 17.36 -12.16
CA GLU A 121 -4.86 17.61 -12.72
C GLU A 121 -5.83 16.43 -12.54
N TYR A 122 -5.34 15.20 -12.59
CA TYR A 122 -6.16 13.99 -12.36
C TYR A 122 -6.50 13.82 -10.88
N ALA A 123 -5.55 14.09 -9.98
CA ALA A 123 -5.80 14.08 -8.54
C ALA A 123 -6.81 15.15 -8.12
N GLU A 124 -6.72 16.36 -8.70
CA GLU A 124 -7.69 17.44 -8.47
C GLU A 124 -9.10 17.06 -8.92
N GLN A 125 -9.25 16.48 -10.11
CA GLN A 125 -10.54 16.01 -10.61
C GLN A 125 -11.14 14.92 -9.71
N ALA A 126 -10.32 13.97 -9.27
CA ALA A 126 -10.73 12.92 -8.35
C ALA A 126 -11.18 13.50 -7.00
N LEU A 127 -10.40 14.41 -6.41
CA LEU A 127 -10.77 15.08 -5.17
C LEU A 127 -12.09 15.85 -5.28
N GLN A 128 -12.31 16.58 -6.36
CA GLN A 128 -13.58 17.29 -6.61
C GLN A 128 -14.77 16.33 -6.62
N HIS A 129 -14.57 15.11 -7.11
CA HIS A 129 -15.62 14.10 -7.13
C HIS A 129 -15.88 13.47 -5.76
N PHE A 130 -14.81 13.14 -5.00
CA PHE A 130 -14.93 12.38 -3.74
C PHE A 130 -15.07 13.29 -2.51
N SER A 131 -14.51 14.48 -2.54
CA SER A 131 -14.51 15.43 -1.44
C SER A 131 -14.51 16.87 -1.98
N PRO A 132 -15.67 17.37 -2.47
CA PRO A 132 -15.77 18.67 -3.15
C PRO A 132 -15.30 19.87 -2.32
N SER A 133 -15.25 19.73 -0.99
CA SER A 133 -14.76 20.77 -0.06
C SER A 133 -13.24 20.68 0.20
N SER A 134 -12.59 19.64 -0.22
CA SER A 134 -11.14 19.46 -0.03
C SER A 134 -10.36 20.15 -1.14
N GLN A 135 -9.24 20.77 -0.74
CA GLN A 135 -8.27 21.33 -1.68
C GLN A 135 -7.02 20.44 -1.70
N LEU A 136 -6.39 20.34 -2.84
CA LEU A 136 -5.14 19.62 -3.01
C LEU A 136 -3.98 20.45 -2.44
N ASP A 137 -3.72 20.27 -1.15
CA ASP A 137 -2.56 20.85 -0.47
C ASP A 137 -1.26 20.05 -0.76
N ASP A 138 -0.13 20.53 -0.27
CA ASP A 138 1.17 19.89 -0.54
C ASP A 138 1.29 18.49 0.09
N ARG A 139 0.60 18.23 1.19
CA ARG A 139 0.54 16.91 1.81
C ARG A 139 -0.26 15.93 0.93
N LEU A 140 -1.46 16.32 0.50
CA LEU A 140 -2.28 15.49 -0.37
C LEU A 140 -1.60 15.21 -1.71
N LYS A 141 -0.82 16.17 -2.25
CA LYS A 141 0.02 15.92 -3.44
C LYS A 141 1.00 14.78 -3.22
N GLN A 142 1.71 14.78 -2.09
CA GLN A 142 2.67 13.71 -1.77
C GLN A 142 2.02 12.33 -1.61
N VAL A 143 0.80 12.29 -1.07
CA VAL A 143 0.06 11.04 -0.85
C VAL A 143 -0.63 10.52 -2.12
N LEU A 144 -1.03 11.42 -3.02
CA LEU A 144 -1.91 11.08 -4.14
C LEU A 144 -1.19 11.04 -5.49
N ILE A 145 -0.05 11.73 -5.64
CA ILE A 145 0.59 11.92 -6.96
C ILE A 145 1.93 11.18 -7.03
N ASP A 146 2.04 10.31 -8.02
CA ASP A 146 3.29 9.72 -8.49
C ASP A 146 3.59 10.27 -9.90
N GLU A 147 4.30 11.38 -9.97
CA GLU A 147 4.57 12.09 -11.22
C GLU A 147 5.24 11.17 -12.25
N ASP A 148 4.58 10.98 -13.40
CA ASP A 148 5.03 10.10 -14.49
C ASP A 148 5.29 8.65 -14.05
N TRP A 149 4.64 8.20 -12.98
CA TRP A 149 4.80 6.86 -12.40
C TRP A 149 6.24 6.53 -11.98
N LYS A 150 6.99 7.51 -11.49
CA LYS A 150 8.40 7.35 -11.10
C LYS A 150 8.55 6.45 -9.89
N ILE A 151 7.68 6.60 -8.88
CA ILE A 151 7.69 5.80 -7.66
C ILE A 151 7.38 4.34 -8.00
N HIS A 152 6.32 4.08 -8.77
CA HIS A 152 5.98 2.72 -9.23
C HIS A 152 7.05 2.10 -10.11
N LYS A 153 7.63 2.83 -11.05
CA LYS A 153 8.73 2.33 -11.89
C LYS A 153 9.95 1.94 -11.06
N SER A 154 10.33 2.77 -10.09
CA SER A 154 11.40 2.46 -9.14
C SER A 154 11.07 1.22 -8.31
N PHE A 155 9.87 1.15 -7.76
CA PHE A 155 9.37 0.00 -7.01
C PHE A 155 9.45 -1.29 -7.83
N PHE A 156 8.82 -1.36 -9.01
CA PHE A 156 8.79 -2.57 -9.82
C PHE A 156 10.18 -3.01 -10.29
N SER A 157 11.12 -2.09 -10.51
CA SER A 157 12.49 -2.44 -10.89
C SER A 157 13.22 -3.25 -9.81
N ASN A 158 12.82 -3.11 -8.55
CA ASN A 158 13.40 -3.80 -7.39
C ASN A 158 12.65 -5.07 -7.00
N MET A 159 11.36 -5.17 -7.33
CA MET A 159 10.49 -6.22 -6.78
C MET A 159 10.86 -7.62 -7.21
N LYS A 160 11.44 -7.82 -8.41
CA LYS A 160 11.86 -9.16 -8.85
C LYS A 160 12.79 -9.85 -7.85
N ARG A 161 13.72 -9.12 -7.23
CA ARG A 161 14.66 -9.68 -6.24
C ARG A 161 14.05 -9.88 -4.85
N MET A 162 12.98 -9.15 -4.55
CA MET A 162 12.33 -9.15 -3.24
C MET A 162 11.13 -10.10 -3.15
N LEU A 163 10.68 -10.66 -4.26
CA LEU A 163 9.64 -11.67 -4.25
C LEU A 163 10.27 -13.07 -4.14
N LYS A 164 9.72 -13.92 -3.28
CA LYS A 164 9.96 -15.36 -3.33
C LYS A 164 9.49 -15.92 -4.68
N HIS A 165 9.91 -17.13 -5.03
CA HIS A 165 9.63 -17.75 -6.34
C HIS A 165 8.15 -17.67 -6.77
N ASN A 166 7.22 -17.90 -5.84
CA ASN A 166 5.77 -17.79 -6.08
C ASN A 166 5.17 -16.52 -5.49
N GLY A 167 6.02 -15.59 -5.04
CA GLY A 167 5.58 -14.35 -4.42
C GLY A 167 4.77 -13.49 -5.36
N LYS A 168 3.86 -12.70 -4.79
CA LYS A 168 2.97 -11.79 -5.50
C LYS A 168 3.05 -10.37 -4.94
N ILE A 169 2.70 -9.43 -5.78
CA ILE A 169 2.42 -8.04 -5.41
C ILE A 169 0.92 -7.83 -5.58
N LEU A 170 0.28 -7.27 -4.59
CA LEU A 170 -1.11 -6.83 -4.64
C LEU A 170 -1.18 -5.35 -4.31
N LEU A 171 -1.46 -4.52 -5.30
CA LEU A 171 -1.64 -3.08 -5.13
C LEU A 171 -3.10 -2.70 -5.23
N GLN A 172 -3.53 -1.78 -4.39
CA GLN A 172 -4.78 -1.07 -4.55
C GLN A 172 -4.54 0.12 -5.46
N GLU A 173 -5.28 0.22 -6.55
CA GLU A 173 -5.13 1.24 -7.57
C GLU A 173 -6.46 1.93 -7.88
N ASN A 174 -6.42 3.04 -8.62
CA ASN A 174 -7.60 3.79 -9.03
C ASN A 174 -7.73 3.85 -10.55
N ALA A 175 -8.87 3.39 -11.07
CA ALA A 175 -9.12 3.30 -12.52
C ALA A 175 -9.28 4.69 -13.20
N THR A 176 -9.35 5.79 -12.45
CA THR A 176 -9.28 7.14 -13.04
C THR A 176 -7.84 7.58 -13.31
N GLY A 177 -6.84 6.96 -12.69
CA GLY A 177 -5.42 7.26 -12.87
C GLY A 177 -4.68 6.21 -13.69
N SER A 178 -5.07 4.94 -13.59
CA SER A 178 -4.34 3.81 -14.17
C SER A 178 -5.25 2.70 -14.67
N ASN A 179 -4.70 1.73 -15.39
CA ASN A 179 -5.38 0.51 -15.80
C ASN A 179 -4.38 -0.64 -15.99
N PRO A 180 -4.83 -1.92 -16.06
CA PRO A 180 -3.95 -3.07 -16.18
C PRO A 180 -3.07 -3.07 -17.44
N GLU A 181 -3.53 -2.54 -18.56
CA GLU A 181 -2.77 -2.43 -19.79
C GLU A 181 -1.59 -1.47 -19.65
N MET A 182 -1.79 -0.35 -19.00
CA MET A 182 -0.73 0.61 -18.67
C MET A 182 0.32 -0.03 -17.76
N TRP A 183 -0.10 -0.75 -16.72
CA TRP A 183 0.82 -1.47 -15.84
C TRP A 183 1.61 -2.54 -16.57
N SER A 184 0.97 -3.28 -17.49
CA SER A 184 1.66 -4.25 -18.35
C SER A 184 2.75 -3.61 -19.20
N GLN A 185 2.58 -2.36 -19.64
CA GLN A 185 3.62 -1.61 -20.36
C GLN A 185 4.75 -1.16 -19.43
N ILE A 186 4.44 -0.66 -18.23
CA ILE A 186 5.43 -0.23 -17.23
C ILE A 186 6.30 -1.40 -16.76
N LEU A 187 5.73 -2.61 -16.67
CA LEU A 187 6.42 -3.80 -16.23
C LEU A 187 7.36 -4.41 -17.30
N GLN A 188 7.33 -3.94 -18.56
CA GLN A 188 8.19 -4.48 -19.61
C GLN A 188 9.67 -4.40 -19.23
N GLY A 189 10.37 -5.51 -19.32
CA GLY A 189 11.80 -5.62 -19.00
C GLY A 189 12.14 -5.76 -17.51
N THR A 190 11.17 -5.67 -16.60
CA THR A 190 11.39 -5.88 -15.16
C THR A 190 11.48 -7.35 -14.76
N GLY A 191 10.99 -8.27 -15.60
CA GLY A 191 10.81 -9.70 -15.29
C GLY A 191 9.59 -9.98 -14.42
N LEU A 192 8.65 -9.02 -14.40
CA LEU A 192 7.35 -9.11 -13.75
C LEU A 192 6.24 -8.95 -14.79
N LYS A 193 5.04 -9.48 -14.51
CA LYS A 193 3.86 -9.29 -15.33
C LYS A 193 2.59 -9.11 -14.48
N VAL A 194 1.57 -8.50 -15.05
CA VAL A 194 0.21 -8.50 -14.51
C VAL A 194 -0.36 -9.92 -14.61
N TYR A 195 -0.83 -10.47 -13.51
CA TYR A 195 -1.48 -11.78 -13.44
C TYR A 195 -3.00 -11.65 -13.52
N SER A 196 -3.55 -10.75 -12.72
CA SER A 196 -4.98 -10.52 -12.65
C SER A 196 -5.29 -9.13 -12.09
N HIS A 197 -6.54 -8.75 -12.17
CA HIS A 197 -7.09 -7.59 -11.47
C HIS A 197 -8.55 -7.85 -11.10
N ALA A 198 -9.05 -7.12 -10.12
CA ALA A 198 -10.48 -7.14 -9.78
C ALA A 198 -10.91 -5.78 -9.23
N ASP A 199 -12.07 -5.33 -9.67
CA ASP A 199 -12.68 -4.12 -9.10
C ASP A 199 -13.02 -4.33 -7.62
N SER A 200 -12.86 -3.28 -6.84
CA SER A 200 -13.35 -3.25 -5.47
C SER A 200 -14.87 -3.43 -5.46
N VAL A 201 -15.36 -4.25 -4.55
CA VAL A 201 -16.79 -4.45 -4.33
C VAL A 201 -17.35 -3.38 -3.40
N ALA A 202 -16.64 -3.10 -2.30
CA ALA A 202 -17.06 -2.13 -1.30
C ALA A 202 -16.91 -0.68 -1.79
N TYR A 203 -15.88 -0.39 -2.60
CA TYR A 203 -15.51 0.96 -3.04
C TYR A 203 -15.64 1.15 -4.55
N LYS A 204 -16.60 0.45 -5.17
CA LYS A 204 -16.85 0.54 -6.61
C LYS A 204 -17.09 1.98 -7.10
N SER A 205 -17.81 2.80 -6.32
CA SER A 205 -18.07 4.20 -6.64
C SER A 205 -16.82 5.08 -6.61
N LEU A 206 -15.73 4.62 -6.00
CA LEU A 206 -14.43 5.29 -5.94
C LEU A 206 -13.49 4.84 -7.06
N ASN A 207 -13.93 3.96 -7.97
CA ASN A 207 -13.14 3.37 -9.06
C ASN A 207 -11.86 2.66 -8.58
N ILE A 208 -11.91 2.08 -7.38
CA ILE A 208 -10.80 1.30 -6.82
C ILE A 208 -10.77 -0.09 -7.46
N TYR A 209 -9.57 -0.57 -7.74
CA TYR A 209 -9.34 -1.96 -8.15
C TYR A 209 -8.06 -2.51 -7.50
N TYR A 210 -7.95 -3.83 -7.45
CA TYR A 210 -6.77 -4.55 -6.97
C TYR A 210 -6.01 -5.11 -8.15
N LEU A 211 -4.71 -4.80 -8.23
CA LEU A 211 -3.79 -5.24 -9.27
C LEU A 211 -2.87 -6.33 -8.72
N GLU A 212 -2.89 -7.51 -9.33
CA GLU A 212 -1.96 -8.60 -8.99
C GLU A 212 -0.80 -8.66 -9.99
N VAL A 213 0.43 -8.61 -9.47
CA VAL A 213 1.66 -8.70 -10.25
C VAL A 213 2.54 -9.82 -9.68
N GLY A 214 3.34 -10.48 -10.50
CA GLY A 214 4.28 -11.51 -10.08
C GLY A 214 5.36 -11.76 -11.12
N HIS A 215 6.21 -12.77 -10.89
CA HIS A 215 7.27 -13.14 -11.84
C HIS A 215 6.69 -13.49 -13.22
N ASP A 216 7.40 -13.09 -14.28
CA ASP A 216 7.04 -13.40 -15.67
C ASP A 216 7.23 -14.90 -16.00
#